data_5718446236c26f17d967d0984d5f459d
#
_entry.id   5718446236c26f17d967d0984d5f459d
#
_cell.length_a   1.000
_cell.length_b   1.000
_cell.length_c   1.000
_cell.angle_alpha   90.00
_cell.angle_beta   90.00
_cell.angle_gamma   90.00
#
_symmetry.space_group_name_H-M   'P 1'
#
loop_
_entity.id
_entity.type
_entity.pdbx_description
1 polymer ?
#
loop_
_entity_poly.entity_id
_entity_poly.type
_entity_poly.pdbx_seq_one_letter_code
_entity_poly.pdbx_strand_id
1 'polypeptide(L)'
;MSRLLALDTETTGLKSKEGDRIIELAMVEISRSPDAPYYHQLFNPDGREIAPAAMEVHGHTPESLADKPLFAERIDEILQFIGDDATMVIHNAGFDLEFLRDEFMNAGLVWNEIPVIDTLKLAAKEFPGGRHSLDALCNRFGIDLSKRVKHGALIDTRLLAELYLAWKGQSGLDFTTVSVKRSVIPTEALGSMNDARVIVPRTVIDVPPAPSWTKHFEGIEL
;
A
#
# COMPACT_ATOMS: atom_id res chain seq x y z
N MET A 1 -8.76 -7.10 17.73
CA MET A 1 -7.98 -7.75 16.64
C MET A 1 -7.38 -6.62 15.84
N SER A 2 -6.09 -6.69 15.50
CA SER A 2 -5.49 -5.65 14.69
C SER A 2 -6.13 -5.61 13.31
N ARG A 3 -6.30 -4.41 12.75
CA ARG A 3 -6.86 -4.17 11.43
C ARG A 3 -5.87 -4.64 10.37
N LEU A 4 -6.30 -5.44 9.41
CA LEU A 4 -5.45 -5.90 8.31
C LEU A 4 -5.72 -5.04 7.08
N LEU A 5 -4.66 -4.45 6.49
CA LEU A 5 -4.72 -3.63 5.29
C LEU A 5 -3.85 -4.25 4.20
N ALA A 6 -4.44 -4.66 3.09
CA ALA A 6 -3.67 -4.90 1.89
C ALA A 6 -3.19 -3.56 1.33
N LEU A 7 -1.97 -3.50 0.81
CA LEU A 7 -1.38 -2.30 0.21
C LEU A 7 -0.60 -2.67 -1.05
N ASP A 8 -0.67 -1.78 -2.04
CA ASP A 8 0.12 -1.84 -3.27
C ASP A 8 0.38 -0.44 -3.80
N THR A 9 1.47 -0.26 -4.55
CA THR A 9 1.87 1.02 -5.15
C THR A 9 2.26 0.85 -6.60
N GLU A 10 1.91 1.86 -7.45
CA GLU A 10 2.55 2.06 -8.74
C GLU A 10 3.52 3.23 -8.66
N THR A 11 4.60 3.16 -9.42
CA THR A 11 5.72 4.10 -9.32
C THR A 11 6.23 4.56 -10.68
N THR A 12 6.97 5.67 -10.71
CA THR A 12 7.60 6.15 -11.95
C THR A 12 8.71 5.24 -12.47
N GLY A 13 9.22 4.35 -11.62
CA GLY A 13 10.31 3.41 -11.93
C GLY A 13 10.60 2.51 -10.73
N LEU A 14 11.75 1.85 -10.70
CA LEU A 14 12.04 0.82 -9.71
C LEU A 14 12.99 1.27 -8.58
N LYS A 15 13.41 2.56 -8.57
CA LYS A 15 14.53 3.01 -7.75
C LYS A 15 14.20 4.29 -6.98
N SER A 16 13.55 4.14 -5.85
CA SER A 16 13.19 5.26 -4.97
C SER A 16 14.40 6.12 -4.59
N LYS A 17 15.58 5.49 -4.33
CA LYS A 17 16.85 6.16 -4.04
C LYS A 17 17.44 6.97 -5.20
N GLU A 18 17.01 6.72 -6.43
CA GLU A 18 17.37 7.49 -7.62
C GLU A 18 16.30 8.55 -7.96
N GLY A 19 15.34 8.76 -7.06
CA GLY A 19 14.32 9.78 -7.16
C GLY A 19 13.04 9.33 -7.85
N ASP A 20 12.82 8.03 -8.07
CA ASP A 20 11.51 7.55 -8.52
C ASP A 20 10.45 7.79 -7.45
N ARG A 21 9.22 8.04 -7.87
CA ARG A 21 8.12 8.52 -7.05
C ARG A 21 6.93 7.57 -7.07
N ILE A 22 6.15 7.53 -6.00
CA ILE A 22 4.83 6.89 -6.01
C ILE A 22 3.88 7.74 -6.85
N ILE A 23 3.16 7.10 -7.79
CA ILE A 23 2.14 7.72 -8.64
C ILE A 23 0.74 7.17 -8.38
N GLU A 24 0.63 6.01 -7.75
CA GLU A 24 -0.63 5.44 -7.29
C GLU A 24 -0.39 4.71 -5.96
N LEU A 25 -1.27 4.89 -5.00
CA LEU A 25 -1.31 4.15 -3.75
C LEU A 25 -2.72 3.65 -3.51
N ALA A 26 -2.84 2.37 -3.22
CA ALA A 26 -4.08 1.78 -2.76
C ALA A 26 -3.89 0.99 -1.46
N MET A 27 -4.88 1.09 -0.60
CA MET A 27 -5.01 0.27 0.60
C MET A 27 -6.45 -0.21 0.71
N VAL A 28 -6.64 -1.50 1.00
CA VAL A 28 -7.97 -2.10 1.17
C VAL A 28 -7.99 -2.86 2.50
N GLU A 29 -9.01 -2.63 3.31
CA GLU A 29 -9.21 -3.42 4.52
C GLU A 29 -9.56 -4.86 4.16
N ILE A 30 -8.78 -5.81 4.68
CA ILE A 30 -8.99 -7.23 4.41
C ILE A 30 -10.18 -7.72 5.23
N SER A 31 -11.32 -7.82 4.58
CA SER A 31 -12.56 -8.33 5.18
C SER A 31 -13.37 -9.11 4.14
N ARG A 32 -14.38 -9.85 4.61
CA ARG A 32 -15.32 -10.57 3.73
C ARG A 32 -16.48 -9.68 3.25
N SER A 33 -16.49 -8.42 3.69
CA SER A 33 -17.50 -7.45 3.25
C SER A 33 -17.20 -6.96 1.83
N PRO A 34 -18.16 -6.93 0.92
CA PRO A 34 -18.00 -6.30 -0.39
C PRO A 34 -17.75 -4.80 -0.27
N ASP A 35 -18.20 -4.18 0.83
CA ASP A 35 -18.04 -2.75 1.13
C ASP A 35 -16.85 -2.49 2.05
N ALA A 36 -15.77 -3.29 1.94
CA ALA A 36 -14.57 -3.10 2.74
C ALA A 36 -14.01 -1.69 2.54
N PRO A 37 -13.68 -0.96 3.63
CA PRO A 37 -13.06 0.34 3.52
C PRO A 37 -11.78 0.28 2.69
N TYR A 38 -11.57 1.29 1.85
CA TYR A 38 -10.37 1.41 1.04
C TYR A 38 -9.92 2.86 0.92
N TYR A 39 -8.63 3.04 0.67
CA TYR A 39 -8.00 4.29 0.25
C TYR A 39 -7.41 4.08 -1.14
N HIS A 40 -7.61 5.04 -2.04
CA HIS A 40 -7.03 5.01 -3.36
C HIS A 40 -6.74 6.43 -3.82
N GLN A 41 -5.49 6.70 -4.23
CA GLN A 41 -5.08 8.02 -4.67
C GLN A 41 -4.02 7.91 -5.77
N LEU A 42 -4.22 8.70 -6.82
CA LEU A 42 -3.22 8.98 -7.84
C LEU A 42 -2.44 10.24 -7.46
N PHE A 43 -1.14 10.27 -7.77
CA PHE A 43 -0.26 11.38 -7.42
C PHE A 43 0.45 11.95 -8.64
N ASN A 44 0.66 13.25 -8.61
CA ASN A 44 1.58 13.92 -9.50
C ASN A 44 3.02 13.59 -9.08
N PRO A 45 3.88 13.09 -9.97
CA PRO A 45 5.25 12.72 -9.64
C PRO A 45 6.21 13.90 -9.45
N ASP A 46 5.71 15.13 -9.37
CA ASP A 46 6.49 16.36 -9.14
C ASP A 46 7.65 16.54 -10.13
N GLY A 47 7.35 16.39 -11.42
CA GLY A 47 8.32 16.54 -12.50
C GLY A 47 9.23 15.33 -12.74
N ARG A 48 9.12 14.25 -11.95
CA ARG A 48 9.83 13.01 -12.25
C ARG A 48 9.24 12.33 -13.48
N GLU A 49 10.08 12.00 -14.45
CA GLU A 49 9.69 11.23 -15.64
C GLU A 49 9.26 9.83 -15.27
N ILE A 50 8.21 9.35 -15.95
CA ILE A 50 7.76 7.95 -15.81
C ILE A 50 8.53 7.10 -16.81
N ALA A 51 9.21 6.08 -16.32
CA ALA A 51 9.94 5.14 -17.18
C ALA A 51 8.98 4.45 -18.17
N PRO A 52 9.34 4.34 -19.46
CA PRO A 52 8.48 3.69 -20.46
C PRO A 52 8.00 2.29 -20.05
N ALA A 53 8.88 1.50 -19.45
CA ALA A 53 8.53 0.17 -18.96
C ALA A 53 7.49 0.21 -17.82
N ALA A 54 7.51 1.23 -16.96
CA ALA A 54 6.50 1.43 -15.92
C ALA A 54 5.15 1.80 -16.56
N MET A 55 5.14 2.73 -17.52
CA MET A 55 3.92 3.11 -18.27
C MET A 55 3.28 1.91 -19.00
N GLU A 56 4.07 0.99 -19.55
CA GLU A 56 3.55 -0.24 -20.16
C GLU A 56 2.81 -1.12 -19.16
N VAL A 57 3.28 -1.16 -17.91
CA VAL A 57 2.73 -1.98 -16.84
C VAL A 57 1.43 -1.39 -16.31
N HIS A 58 1.44 -0.16 -15.79
CA HIS A 58 0.30 0.45 -15.10
C HIS A 58 -0.56 1.36 -15.99
N GLY A 59 -0.02 1.87 -17.11
CA GLY A 59 -0.76 2.68 -18.09
C GLY A 59 -0.96 4.14 -17.73
N HIS A 60 -0.45 4.63 -16.61
CA HIS A 60 -0.51 6.06 -16.27
C HIS A 60 0.47 6.85 -17.13
N THR A 61 0.01 8.00 -17.64
CA THR A 61 0.83 8.92 -18.42
C THR A 61 1.05 10.24 -17.65
N PRO A 62 2.08 11.02 -17.98
CA PRO A 62 2.30 12.31 -17.35
C PRO A 62 1.04 13.21 -17.40
N GLU A 63 0.31 13.19 -18.52
CA GLU A 63 -0.90 13.99 -18.70
C GLU A 63 -2.02 13.56 -17.77
N SER A 64 -2.16 12.25 -17.53
CA SER A 64 -3.18 11.70 -16.62
C SER A 64 -2.93 12.02 -15.15
N LEU A 65 -1.69 12.37 -14.81
CA LEU A 65 -1.26 12.66 -13.45
C LEU A 65 -1.01 14.17 -13.20
N ALA A 66 -1.06 14.99 -14.24
CA ALA A 66 -0.69 16.40 -14.15
C ALA A 66 -1.54 17.22 -13.16
N ASP A 67 -2.81 16.87 -13.03
CA ASP A 67 -3.80 17.52 -12.15
C ASP A 67 -3.96 16.82 -10.78
N LYS A 68 -3.18 15.78 -10.51
CA LYS A 68 -3.26 15.04 -9.25
C LYS A 68 -2.47 15.75 -8.14
N PRO A 69 -2.84 15.54 -6.86
CA PRO A 69 -2.09 16.10 -5.75
C PRO A 69 -0.68 15.50 -5.68
N LEU A 70 0.23 16.22 -5.04
CA LEU A 70 1.51 15.67 -4.62
C LEU A 70 1.31 14.65 -3.48
N PHE A 71 2.21 13.69 -3.36
CA PHE A 71 2.14 12.69 -2.27
C PHE A 71 2.11 13.37 -0.89
N ALA A 72 2.96 14.38 -0.70
CA ALA A 72 3.06 15.14 0.54
C ALA A 72 1.74 15.79 0.99
N GLU A 73 0.86 16.16 0.04
CA GLU A 73 -0.43 16.80 0.34
C GLU A 73 -1.47 15.83 0.90
N ARG A 74 -1.22 14.51 0.82
CA ARG A 74 -2.15 13.46 1.23
C ARG A 74 -1.64 12.58 2.38
N ILE A 75 -0.49 12.90 2.95
CA ILE A 75 0.11 12.11 4.02
C ILE A 75 -0.83 11.99 5.23
N ASP A 76 -1.50 13.06 5.63
CA ASP A 76 -2.42 13.03 6.77
C ASP A 76 -3.61 12.08 6.51
N GLU A 77 -4.14 12.06 5.28
CA GLU A 77 -5.21 11.14 4.89
C GLU A 77 -4.73 9.67 4.89
N ILE A 78 -3.51 9.44 4.38
CA ILE A 78 -2.85 8.13 4.39
C ILE A 78 -2.70 7.61 5.82
N LEU A 79 -2.14 8.43 6.71
CA LEU A 79 -1.95 8.08 8.12
C LEU A 79 -3.28 7.87 8.85
N GLN A 80 -4.28 8.71 8.57
CA GLN A 80 -5.62 8.56 9.13
C GLN A 80 -6.26 7.23 8.69
N PHE A 81 -6.12 6.85 7.41
CA PHE A 81 -6.65 5.59 6.93
C PHE A 81 -5.94 4.38 7.55
N ILE A 82 -4.63 4.43 7.70
CA ILE A 82 -3.85 3.37 8.35
C ILE A 82 -4.27 3.19 9.82
N GLY A 83 -4.36 4.28 10.57
CA GLY A 83 -4.67 4.27 12.00
C GLY A 83 -3.56 3.63 12.85
N ASP A 84 -3.84 3.45 14.14
CA ASP A 84 -2.81 3.05 15.13
C ASP A 84 -2.62 1.53 15.29
N ASP A 85 -3.58 0.72 14.85
CA ASP A 85 -3.62 -0.74 15.09
C ASP A 85 -3.68 -1.54 13.78
N ALA A 86 -2.99 -1.07 12.75
CA ALA A 86 -2.94 -1.74 11.47
C ALA A 86 -1.77 -2.73 11.38
N THR A 87 -1.99 -3.84 10.67
CA THR A 87 -0.95 -4.69 10.10
C THR A 87 -1.11 -4.67 8.58
N MET A 88 -0.05 -4.34 7.87
CA MET A 88 -0.07 -4.31 6.41
C MET A 88 0.18 -5.71 5.83
N VAL A 89 -0.53 -6.03 4.76
CA VAL A 89 -0.32 -7.20 3.93
C VAL A 89 0.13 -6.71 2.57
N ILE A 90 1.36 -7.00 2.17
CA ILE A 90 1.98 -6.46 0.97
C ILE A 90 2.65 -7.61 0.21
N HIS A 91 2.59 -7.56 -1.12
CA HIS A 91 3.26 -8.54 -1.97
C HIS A 91 4.62 -7.99 -2.43
N ASN A 92 5.72 -8.54 -1.92
CA ASN A 92 7.07 -7.99 -2.06
C ASN A 92 7.27 -6.66 -1.30
N ALA A 93 6.90 -6.66 -0.04
CA ALA A 93 6.81 -5.48 0.83
C ALA A 93 8.06 -4.60 0.87
N GLY A 94 9.23 -5.14 0.59
CA GLY A 94 10.47 -4.36 0.57
C GLY A 94 10.42 -3.20 -0.42
N PHE A 95 9.78 -3.40 -1.57
CA PHE A 95 9.63 -2.41 -2.62
C PHE A 95 8.75 -1.24 -2.14
N ASP A 96 7.50 -1.51 -1.79
CA ASP A 96 6.53 -0.47 -1.41
C ASP A 96 6.97 0.32 -0.17
N LEU A 97 7.52 -0.38 0.82
CA LEU A 97 7.99 0.26 2.05
C LEU A 97 9.20 1.17 1.82
N GLU A 98 10.08 0.84 0.88
CA GLU A 98 11.20 1.71 0.51
C GLU A 98 10.69 3.02 -0.10
N PHE A 99 9.75 2.94 -1.04
CA PHE A 99 9.13 4.10 -1.64
C PHE A 99 8.34 4.94 -0.63
N LEU A 100 7.55 4.32 0.24
CA LEU A 100 6.82 5.03 1.30
C LEU A 100 7.77 5.80 2.22
N ARG A 101 8.87 5.18 2.66
CA ARG A 101 9.88 5.85 3.50
C ARG A 101 10.47 7.07 2.81
N ASP A 102 10.78 6.93 1.52
CA ASP A 102 11.39 8.03 0.75
C ASP A 102 10.39 9.16 0.50
N GLU A 103 9.12 8.85 0.21
CA GLU A 103 8.07 9.88 0.08
C GLU A 103 7.84 10.65 1.40
N PHE A 104 7.80 9.94 2.54
CA PHE A 104 7.70 10.59 3.84
C PHE A 104 8.93 11.46 4.14
N MET A 105 10.12 10.97 3.84
CA MET A 105 11.36 11.71 4.02
C MET A 105 11.41 12.95 3.11
N ASN A 106 10.95 12.86 1.87
CA ASN A 106 10.85 13.99 0.95
C ASN A 106 9.88 15.08 1.47
N ALA A 107 8.86 14.67 2.23
CA ALA A 107 7.95 15.57 2.91
C ALA A 107 8.48 16.10 4.27
N GLY A 108 9.71 15.77 4.66
CA GLY A 108 10.31 16.15 5.95
C GLY A 108 9.77 15.36 7.14
N LEU A 109 9.19 14.19 6.90
CA LEU A 109 8.56 13.32 7.91
C LEU A 109 9.32 11.99 8.02
N VAL A 110 9.10 11.29 9.13
CA VAL A 110 9.64 9.95 9.35
C VAL A 110 8.50 8.94 9.24
N TRP A 111 8.68 7.92 8.40
CA TRP A 111 7.78 6.78 8.34
C TRP A 111 7.91 5.95 9.62
N ASN A 112 6.80 5.76 10.33
CA ASN A 112 6.78 4.86 11.48
C ASN A 112 6.59 3.41 11.01
N GLU A 113 7.45 2.52 11.49
CA GLU A 113 7.36 1.11 11.13
C GLU A 113 6.04 0.50 11.65
N ILE A 114 5.31 -0.10 10.72
CA ILE A 114 4.05 -0.79 10.96
C ILE A 114 4.29 -2.29 10.80
N PRO A 115 3.63 -3.18 11.56
CA PRO A 115 3.73 -4.62 11.34
C PRO A 115 3.34 -4.99 9.91
N VAL A 116 4.15 -5.84 9.26
CA VAL A 116 3.96 -6.21 7.85
C VAL A 116 3.97 -7.72 7.67
N ILE A 117 3.06 -8.21 6.86
CA ILE A 117 3.03 -9.57 6.32
C ILE A 117 3.41 -9.48 4.83
N ASP A 118 4.60 -9.94 4.49
CA ASP A 118 5.09 -10.02 3.11
C ASP A 118 4.64 -11.35 2.49
N THR A 119 3.64 -11.29 1.61
CA THR A 119 3.05 -12.50 1.01
C THR A 119 3.98 -13.19 0.01
N LEU A 120 4.96 -12.49 -0.57
CA LEU A 120 5.98 -13.12 -1.41
C LEU A 120 6.90 -14.01 -0.57
N LYS A 121 7.37 -13.51 0.58
CA LYS A 121 8.22 -14.28 1.49
C LYS A 121 7.45 -15.45 2.12
N LEU A 122 6.18 -15.22 2.46
CA LEU A 122 5.31 -16.27 2.97
C LEU A 122 5.13 -17.39 1.94
N ALA A 123 4.86 -17.03 0.68
CA ALA A 123 4.71 -17.99 -0.43
C ALA A 123 6.00 -18.78 -0.69
N ALA A 124 7.15 -18.13 -0.66
CA ALA A 124 8.44 -18.80 -0.84
C ALA A 124 8.70 -19.86 0.23
N LYS A 125 8.23 -19.62 1.46
CA LYS A 125 8.33 -20.56 2.58
C LYS A 125 7.35 -21.72 2.46
N GLU A 126 6.09 -21.44 2.08
CA GLU A 126 5.03 -22.48 2.06
C GLU A 126 5.01 -23.30 0.78
N PHE A 127 5.44 -22.71 -0.34
CA PHE A 127 5.43 -23.35 -1.66
C PHE A 127 6.83 -23.32 -2.30
N PRO A 128 7.83 -23.96 -1.70
CA PRO A 128 9.20 -23.91 -2.22
C PRO A 128 9.26 -24.46 -3.65
N GLY A 129 9.99 -23.75 -4.54
CA GLY A 129 10.14 -24.09 -5.95
C GLY A 129 8.97 -23.71 -6.87
N GLY A 130 7.90 -23.10 -6.32
CA GLY A 130 6.77 -22.59 -7.09
C GLY A 130 7.01 -21.20 -7.67
N ARG A 131 6.08 -20.73 -8.52
CA ARG A 131 5.98 -19.30 -8.88
C ARG A 131 5.24 -18.59 -7.77
N HIS A 132 5.73 -17.42 -7.37
CA HIS A 132 5.21 -16.67 -6.23
C HIS A 132 4.75 -15.26 -6.60
N SER A 133 4.67 -14.90 -7.90
CA SER A 133 4.04 -13.64 -8.31
C SER A 133 2.57 -13.61 -7.85
N LEU A 134 2.00 -12.41 -7.70
CA LEU A 134 0.61 -12.24 -7.31
C LEU A 134 -0.33 -13.06 -8.20
N ASP A 135 -0.14 -13.02 -9.53
CA ASP A 135 -0.91 -13.82 -10.49
C ASP A 135 -0.79 -15.32 -10.25
N ALA A 136 0.44 -15.79 -10.00
CA ALA A 136 0.67 -17.21 -9.78
C ALA A 136 -0.02 -17.71 -8.50
N LEU A 137 -0.05 -16.86 -7.47
CA LEU A 137 -0.74 -17.15 -6.23
C LEU A 137 -2.26 -17.06 -6.40
N CYS A 138 -2.78 -16.02 -7.07
CA CYS A 138 -4.20 -15.91 -7.40
C CYS A 138 -4.69 -17.15 -8.17
N ASN A 139 -3.98 -17.57 -9.20
CA ASN A 139 -4.29 -18.81 -9.94
C ASN A 139 -4.25 -20.06 -9.05
N ARG A 140 -3.27 -20.16 -8.16
CA ARG A 140 -3.17 -21.29 -7.20
C ARG A 140 -4.38 -21.37 -6.28
N PHE A 141 -4.90 -20.23 -5.84
CA PHE A 141 -6.04 -20.13 -4.91
C PHE A 141 -7.38 -20.00 -5.63
N GLY A 142 -7.42 -20.05 -6.97
CA GLY A 142 -8.64 -20.02 -7.77
C GLY A 142 -9.30 -18.66 -7.84
N ILE A 143 -8.52 -17.57 -7.70
CA ILE A 143 -8.99 -16.19 -7.78
C ILE A 143 -9.04 -15.75 -9.24
N ASP A 144 -10.16 -15.13 -9.65
CA ASP A 144 -10.39 -14.68 -11.02
C ASP A 144 -9.56 -13.44 -11.35
N LEU A 145 -8.71 -13.55 -12.36
CA LEU A 145 -7.87 -12.46 -12.88
C LEU A 145 -8.46 -11.81 -14.15
N SER A 146 -9.65 -12.20 -14.59
CA SER A 146 -10.22 -11.76 -15.88
C SER A 146 -10.39 -10.24 -15.97
N LYS A 147 -10.57 -9.57 -14.85
CA LYS A 147 -10.73 -8.11 -14.77
C LYS A 147 -9.40 -7.34 -14.71
N ARG A 148 -8.26 -8.03 -14.62
CA ARG A 148 -6.94 -7.42 -14.53
C ARG A 148 -6.33 -7.26 -15.93
N VAL A 149 -6.76 -6.22 -16.66
CA VAL A 149 -6.24 -5.91 -18.01
C VAL A 149 -4.84 -5.27 -17.93
N LYS A 150 -4.60 -4.45 -16.92
CA LYS A 150 -3.32 -3.82 -16.60
C LYS A 150 -3.08 -3.89 -15.09
N HIS A 151 -1.83 -3.69 -14.68
CA HIS A 151 -1.54 -3.45 -13.28
C HIS A 151 -2.13 -2.11 -12.85
N GLY A 152 -2.60 -2.05 -11.63
CA GLY A 152 -3.10 -0.84 -10.99
C GLY A 152 -3.24 -1.12 -9.52
N ALA A 153 -2.72 -0.22 -8.68
CA ALA A 153 -2.60 -0.46 -7.26
C ALA A 153 -3.94 -0.87 -6.61
N LEU A 154 -5.06 -0.27 -7.00
CA LEU A 154 -6.36 -0.63 -6.43
C LEU A 154 -6.80 -2.05 -6.82
N ILE A 155 -6.58 -2.47 -8.07
CA ILE A 155 -6.96 -3.82 -8.54
C ILE A 155 -6.09 -4.85 -7.83
N ASP A 156 -4.77 -4.62 -7.81
CA ASP A 156 -3.79 -5.54 -7.23
C ASP A 156 -3.96 -5.65 -5.71
N THR A 157 -4.27 -4.56 -5.02
CA THR A 157 -4.61 -4.56 -3.60
C THR A 157 -5.88 -5.36 -3.29
N ARG A 158 -6.93 -5.27 -4.13
CA ARG A 158 -8.14 -6.09 -3.97
C ARG A 158 -7.87 -7.57 -4.19
N LEU A 159 -7.11 -7.91 -5.24
CA LEU A 159 -6.67 -9.29 -5.49
C LEU A 159 -5.84 -9.83 -4.33
N LEU A 160 -4.95 -9.02 -3.78
CA LEU A 160 -4.14 -9.38 -2.63
C LEU A 160 -4.99 -9.61 -1.38
N ALA A 161 -6.01 -8.78 -1.14
CA ALA A 161 -6.95 -8.95 -0.03
C ALA A 161 -7.74 -10.27 -0.16
N GLU A 162 -8.26 -10.56 -1.35
CA GLU A 162 -8.98 -11.80 -1.65
C GLU A 162 -8.07 -13.03 -1.51
N LEU A 163 -6.85 -12.95 -2.07
CA LEU A 163 -5.82 -13.97 -1.94
C LEU A 163 -5.52 -14.28 -0.47
N TYR A 164 -5.30 -13.26 0.33
CA TYR A 164 -4.97 -13.44 1.74
C TYR A 164 -6.10 -14.10 2.53
N LEU A 165 -7.36 -13.73 2.24
CA LEU A 165 -8.54 -14.38 2.84
C LEU A 165 -8.68 -15.85 2.44
N ALA A 166 -8.50 -16.14 1.14
CA ALA A 166 -8.55 -17.51 0.63
C ALA A 166 -7.42 -18.38 1.23
N TRP A 167 -6.22 -17.81 1.31
CA TRP A 167 -5.05 -18.48 1.88
C TRP A 167 -5.25 -18.81 3.35
N LYS A 168 -5.70 -17.84 4.16
CA LYS A 168 -6.04 -18.07 5.57
C LYS A 168 -7.13 -19.12 5.74
N GLY A 169 -8.16 -19.10 4.89
CA GLY A 169 -9.26 -20.07 4.94
C GLY A 169 -8.83 -21.50 4.66
N GLN A 170 -7.83 -21.72 3.81
CA GLN A 170 -7.33 -23.05 3.46
C GLN A 170 -6.28 -23.58 4.45
N SER A 171 -5.44 -22.69 5.00
CA SER A 171 -4.30 -23.11 5.81
C SER A 171 -4.68 -23.55 7.22
N GLY A 172 -5.85 -23.17 7.74
CA GLY A 172 -6.17 -23.34 9.16
C GLY A 172 -5.13 -22.70 10.11
N LEU A 173 -4.18 -21.96 9.56
CA LEU A 173 -3.07 -21.34 10.27
C LEU A 173 -3.49 -19.96 10.76
N ASP A 174 -3.44 -19.76 12.06
CA ASP A 174 -3.32 -18.44 12.63
C ASP A 174 -1.92 -17.89 12.25
N PHE A 175 -1.87 -17.03 11.23
CA PHE A 175 -0.66 -16.27 10.98
C PHE A 175 -0.47 -15.29 12.14
N THR A 176 0.21 -15.77 13.17
CA THR A 176 0.72 -14.88 14.22
C THR A 176 1.63 -13.87 13.52
N THR A 177 1.23 -12.62 13.56
CA THR A 177 2.04 -11.48 13.15
C THR A 177 3.45 -11.67 13.68
N VAL A 178 4.43 -11.69 12.79
CA VAL A 178 5.82 -11.56 13.21
C VAL A 178 5.90 -10.17 13.84
N SER A 179 5.82 -10.12 15.16
CA SER A 179 6.03 -8.89 15.92
C SER A 179 7.42 -8.38 15.58
N VAL A 180 7.49 -7.41 14.69
CA VAL A 180 8.65 -6.53 14.64
C VAL A 180 8.62 -5.80 15.97
N LYS A 181 9.57 -6.10 16.85
CA LYS A 181 9.71 -5.37 18.11
C LYS A 181 9.79 -3.90 17.77
N ARG A 182 8.80 -3.14 18.23
CA ARG A 182 8.81 -1.68 18.24
C ARG A 182 10.11 -1.26 18.94
N SER A 183 11.16 -0.98 18.18
CA SER A 183 12.31 -0.30 18.72
C SER A 183 11.89 1.16 18.86
N VAL A 184 11.50 1.52 20.07
CA VAL A 184 11.40 2.91 20.48
C VAL A 184 12.82 3.46 20.35
N ILE A 185 13.07 4.27 19.33
CA ILE A 185 14.33 5.04 19.25
C ILE A 185 14.21 6.08 20.38
N PRO A 186 15.08 6.06 21.40
CA PRO A 186 15.03 7.07 22.44
C PRO A 186 15.25 8.45 21.80
N THR A 187 14.45 9.40 22.17
CA THR A 187 14.53 10.81 21.72
C THR A 187 15.90 11.45 21.92
N GLU A 188 16.76 10.84 22.75
CA GLU A 188 18.13 11.29 23.03
C GLU A 188 19.15 10.96 21.92
N ALA A 189 18.81 10.08 20.96
CA ALA A 189 19.70 9.73 19.84
C ALA A 189 19.55 10.69 18.64
N LEU A 190 18.57 11.57 18.64
CA LEU A 190 18.34 12.61 17.62
C LEU A 190 19.12 13.89 17.99
N GLY A 191 20.44 13.77 18.05
CA GLY A 191 21.32 14.94 18.12
C GLY A 191 21.12 15.81 16.89
N SER A 192 20.54 17.00 17.11
CA SER A 192 20.64 18.18 16.25
C SER A 192 20.33 17.97 14.74
N MET A 193 19.15 17.48 14.42
CA MET A 193 18.49 17.80 13.16
C MET A 193 17.29 18.71 13.51
N ASN A 194 17.53 20.02 13.43
CA ASN A 194 16.46 21.01 13.52
C ASN A 194 15.47 20.77 12.38
N ASP A 195 14.19 20.67 12.72
CA ASP A 195 12.97 20.69 11.89
C ASP A 195 12.33 19.39 11.38
N ALA A 196 12.73 18.20 11.82
CA ALA A 196 11.88 17.03 11.55
C ALA A 196 10.70 16.99 12.54
N ARG A 197 9.48 17.22 12.07
CA ARG A 197 8.26 17.03 12.87
C ARG A 197 7.99 15.53 13.01
N VAL A 198 8.11 15.00 14.22
CA VAL A 198 7.64 13.66 14.55
C VAL A 198 6.12 13.72 14.65
N ILE A 199 5.42 13.12 13.67
CA ILE A 199 3.97 12.95 13.78
C ILE A 199 3.73 11.69 14.61
N VAL A 200 3.30 11.89 15.85
CA VAL A 200 2.72 10.83 16.67
C VAL A 200 1.25 10.72 16.24
N PRO A 201 0.74 9.53 15.88
CA PRO A 201 -0.66 9.36 15.55
C PRO A 201 -1.52 9.93 16.69
N ARG A 202 -2.41 10.85 16.37
CA ARG A 202 -3.34 11.40 17.34
C ARG A 202 -4.45 10.40 17.62
N THR A 203 -4.78 10.23 18.87
CA THR A 203 -5.91 9.46 19.39
C THR A 203 -7.20 9.79 18.62
N VAL A 204 -7.94 8.72 18.34
CA VAL A 204 -9.24 8.70 17.66
C VAL A 204 -10.07 9.96 17.91
N ILE A 205 -10.31 10.71 16.84
CA ILE A 205 -11.41 11.67 16.76
C ILE A 205 -12.48 10.98 15.92
N ASP A 206 -13.75 11.04 16.36
CA ASP A 206 -14.93 10.52 15.70
C ASP A 206 -14.81 10.57 14.16
N VAL A 207 -14.89 9.39 13.54
CA VAL A 207 -14.86 9.26 12.09
C VAL A 207 -16.14 9.90 11.55
N PRO A 208 -16.06 11.01 10.81
CA PRO A 208 -17.24 11.51 10.13
C PRO A 208 -17.71 10.45 9.11
N PRO A 209 -19.01 10.36 8.81
CA PRO A 209 -19.51 9.42 7.81
C PRO A 209 -18.78 9.63 6.50
N ALA A 210 -18.50 8.51 5.79
CA ALA A 210 -17.72 8.46 4.57
C ALA A 210 -18.00 9.66 3.65
N PRO A 211 -16.95 10.35 3.15
CA PRO A 211 -17.12 11.49 2.28
C PRO A 211 -17.92 11.10 1.02
N SER A 212 -18.66 12.04 0.46
CA SER A 212 -19.59 11.88 -0.66
C SER A 212 -19.00 11.34 -1.98
N TRP A 213 -17.72 11.03 -2.03
CA TRP A 213 -17.02 10.43 -3.17
C TRP A 213 -17.39 8.96 -3.44
N THR A 214 -18.04 8.26 -2.50
CA THR A 214 -18.61 6.92 -2.74
C THR A 214 -19.70 6.91 -3.83
N LYS A 215 -20.22 8.06 -4.23
CA LYS A 215 -21.26 8.20 -5.27
C LYS A 215 -20.71 8.39 -6.70
N HIS A 216 -19.39 8.47 -6.90
CA HIS A 216 -18.81 8.76 -8.22
C HIS A 216 -18.51 7.51 -9.08
N PHE A 217 -18.82 6.31 -8.59
CA PHE A 217 -18.56 5.06 -9.31
C PHE A 217 -19.77 4.38 -9.93
N GLU A 218 -20.96 4.99 -9.89
CA GLU A 218 -22.17 4.50 -10.57
C GLU A 218 -22.21 4.85 -12.07
N GLY A 219 -21.12 4.98 -12.76
CA GLY A 219 -21.09 5.39 -14.15
C GLY A 219 -19.91 4.92 -14.98
N ILE A 220 -19.07 4.02 -14.47
CA ILE A 220 -18.03 3.41 -15.31
C ILE A 220 -18.54 2.04 -15.73
N GLU A 221 -19.26 1.99 -16.86
CA GLU A 221 -19.40 0.76 -17.63
C GLU A 221 -18.01 0.33 -18.09
N LEU A 222 -17.66 -0.90 -17.76
CA LEU A 222 -16.39 -1.56 -18.06
C LEU A 222 -16.28 -1.89 -19.54
#